data_c428413a6a609b62fc7b7a15bb4ff79b
#
_entry.id   c428413a6a609b62fc7b7a15bb4ff79b
#
_cell.length_a   1.000
_cell.length_b   1.000
_cell.length_c   1.000
_cell.angle_alpha   90.00
_cell.angle_beta   90.00
_cell.angle_gamma   90.00
#
_symmetry.space_group_name_H-M   'P 1'
#
loop_
_entity.id
_entity.type
_entity.pdbx_description
1 polymer ?
#
loop_
_entity_poly.entity_id
_entity_poly.type
_entity_poly.pdbx_seq_one_letter_code
_entity_poly.pdbx_strand_id
1 'polypeptide(L)'
;MTEEVDRQKEEQHIVEALTRCGYPEWSFRRVKHQIETKLERKSEKNKKRKEAERSKGQVILPYVKGVTEGISRILNKHLVATAVKPMQTIRNILVHPKDKVDKMDKCEIVYKIPCKSCDKVYVGETGRKFGTRLKEHQKDVEANQKGAYTRSTKKESKMEINKSAITDHANQHNHQIDWEGARIIDRESEWKTRTIKESVHIRTCKQVMNRDEGGHQLSRVYDSILVQDQNI
;
A
#
# COMPACT_ATOMS: atom_id res chain seq x y z
N MET A 1 -33.44 -10.20 41.79
CA MET A 1 -33.62 -11.66 42.06
C MET A 1 -34.67 -12.31 41.18
N THR A 2 -35.67 -11.60 40.67
CA THR A 2 -36.75 -12.14 39.81
C THR A 2 -36.27 -12.48 38.38
N GLU A 3 -35.48 -11.62 37.76
CA GLU A 3 -35.02 -11.82 36.34
C GLU A 3 -34.19 -13.06 36.10
N GLU A 4 -33.38 -13.50 37.07
CA GLU A 4 -32.49 -14.67 36.91
C GLU A 4 -33.27 -15.98 37.01
N VAL A 5 -34.28 -16.02 37.93
CA VAL A 5 -35.17 -17.16 38.08
C VAL A 5 -36.08 -17.34 36.86
N ASP A 6 -36.58 -16.25 36.33
CA ASP A 6 -37.46 -16.24 35.16
C ASP A 6 -36.67 -16.67 33.91
N ARG A 7 -35.45 -16.22 33.78
CA ARG A 7 -34.53 -16.63 32.69
C ARG A 7 -34.18 -18.14 32.73
N GLN A 8 -33.98 -18.70 33.94
CA GLN A 8 -33.71 -20.14 34.07
C GLN A 8 -34.95 -20.99 33.72
N LYS A 9 -36.13 -20.56 34.09
CA LYS A 9 -37.39 -21.21 33.69
C LYS A 9 -37.61 -21.18 32.19
N GLU A 10 -37.35 -20.04 31.54
CA GLU A 10 -37.47 -19.90 30.11
C GLU A 10 -36.48 -20.82 29.39
N GLU A 11 -35.23 -20.87 29.87
CA GLU A 11 -34.19 -21.75 29.32
C GLU A 11 -34.58 -23.22 29.41
N GLN A 12 -35.15 -23.65 30.55
CA GLN A 12 -35.64 -25.04 30.71
C GLN A 12 -36.81 -25.31 29.75
N HIS A 13 -37.73 -24.39 29.61
CA HIS A 13 -38.87 -24.53 28.71
C HIS A 13 -38.41 -24.67 27.24
N ILE A 14 -37.43 -23.88 26.82
CA ILE A 14 -36.84 -23.98 25.47
C ILE A 14 -36.16 -25.34 25.25
N VAL A 15 -35.36 -25.80 26.21
CA VAL A 15 -34.71 -27.09 26.13
C VAL A 15 -35.73 -28.26 26.03
N GLU A 16 -36.80 -28.23 26.86
CA GLU A 16 -37.85 -29.23 26.79
C GLU A 16 -38.59 -29.22 25.44
N ALA A 17 -38.94 -28.04 24.95
CA ALA A 17 -39.62 -27.91 23.66
C ALA A 17 -38.78 -28.46 22.50
N LEU A 18 -37.49 -28.14 22.49
CA LEU A 18 -36.56 -28.60 21.44
C LEU A 18 -36.28 -30.11 21.56
N THR A 19 -36.23 -30.67 22.78
CA THR A 19 -36.07 -32.12 22.99
C THR A 19 -37.30 -32.88 22.47
N ARG A 20 -38.52 -32.36 22.69
CA ARG A 20 -39.74 -32.93 22.07
C ARG A 20 -39.71 -32.88 20.54
N CYS A 21 -39.02 -31.91 19.95
CA CYS A 21 -38.81 -31.82 18.52
C CYS A 21 -37.68 -32.69 17.97
N GLY A 22 -37.05 -33.52 18.83
CA GLY A 22 -36.01 -34.49 18.41
C GLY A 22 -34.61 -33.92 18.27
N TYR A 23 -34.35 -32.68 18.77
CA TYR A 23 -32.99 -32.15 18.75
C TYR A 23 -32.13 -32.79 19.84
N PRO A 24 -30.88 -33.18 19.52
CA PRO A 24 -29.99 -33.80 20.48
C PRO A 24 -29.40 -32.79 21.48
N GLU A 25 -29.18 -33.23 22.72
CA GLU A 25 -28.74 -32.38 23.84
C GLU A 25 -27.43 -31.63 23.57
N TRP A 26 -26.49 -32.22 22.81
CA TRP A 26 -25.23 -31.55 22.44
C TRP A 26 -25.45 -30.28 21.61
N SER A 27 -26.52 -30.18 20.83
CA SER A 27 -26.81 -29.01 20.01
C SER A 27 -27.15 -27.80 20.86
N PHE A 28 -27.86 -27.96 21.96
CA PHE A 28 -28.20 -26.86 22.88
C PHE A 28 -26.97 -26.36 23.61
N ARG A 29 -26.14 -27.30 24.13
CA ARG A 29 -24.87 -26.93 24.79
C ARG A 29 -23.97 -26.13 23.85
N ARG A 30 -23.89 -26.53 22.59
CA ARG A 30 -23.10 -25.82 21.58
C ARG A 30 -23.61 -24.41 21.31
N VAL A 31 -24.93 -24.25 21.15
CA VAL A 31 -25.53 -22.92 20.92
C VAL A 31 -25.40 -22.03 22.16
N LYS A 32 -25.66 -22.57 23.35
CA LYS A 32 -25.47 -21.83 24.60
C LYS A 32 -24.05 -21.32 24.75
N HIS A 33 -23.06 -22.17 24.58
CA HIS A 33 -21.64 -21.79 24.60
C HIS A 33 -21.30 -20.72 23.54
N GLN A 34 -21.86 -20.80 22.32
CA GLN A 34 -21.66 -19.79 21.30
C GLN A 34 -22.25 -18.43 21.67
N ILE A 35 -23.41 -18.41 22.34
CA ILE A 35 -24.06 -17.18 22.81
C ILE A 35 -23.24 -16.56 23.94
N GLU A 36 -22.82 -17.34 24.93
CA GLU A 36 -21.99 -16.92 26.06
C GLU A 36 -20.67 -16.32 25.58
N THR A 37 -19.96 -17.00 24.70
CA THR A 37 -18.69 -16.50 24.13
C THR A 37 -18.87 -15.23 23.30
N LYS A 38 -20.01 -15.06 22.60
CA LYS A 38 -20.32 -13.81 21.89
C LYS A 38 -20.59 -12.65 22.85
N LEU A 39 -21.28 -12.91 23.94
CA LEU A 39 -21.57 -11.90 24.97
C LEU A 39 -20.29 -11.45 25.70
N GLU A 40 -19.43 -12.40 26.07
CA GLU A 40 -18.12 -12.13 26.67
C GLU A 40 -17.25 -11.28 25.74
N ARG A 41 -17.11 -11.66 24.47
CA ARG A 41 -16.36 -10.88 23.47
C ARG A 41 -16.93 -9.49 23.28
N LYS A 42 -18.26 -9.31 23.37
CA LYS A 42 -18.92 -8.00 23.28
C LYS A 42 -18.63 -7.14 24.52
N SER A 43 -18.63 -7.74 25.71
CA SER A 43 -18.29 -7.05 26.95
C SER A 43 -16.82 -6.63 27.00
N GLU A 44 -15.89 -7.48 26.57
CA GLU A 44 -14.47 -7.16 26.45
C GLU A 44 -14.20 -6.08 25.41
N LYS A 45 -14.87 -6.11 24.25
CA LYS A 45 -14.82 -5.04 23.27
C LYS A 45 -15.27 -3.70 23.84
N ASN A 46 -16.33 -3.71 24.61
CA ASN A 46 -16.85 -2.48 25.26
C ASN A 46 -15.89 -1.97 26.35
N LYS A 47 -15.25 -2.86 27.14
CA LYS A 47 -14.19 -2.47 28.08
C LYS A 47 -12.99 -1.85 27.35
N LYS A 48 -12.48 -2.50 26.32
CA LYS A 48 -11.36 -1.97 25.49
C LYS A 48 -11.70 -0.65 24.82
N ARG A 49 -12.96 -0.45 24.38
CA ARG A 49 -13.42 0.81 23.81
C ARG A 49 -13.45 1.93 24.86
N LYS A 50 -13.93 1.67 26.08
CA LYS A 50 -13.90 2.63 27.19
C LYS A 50 -12.48 2.98 27.64
N GLU A 51 -11.55 2.04 27.58
CA GLU A 51 -10.11 2.29 27.82
C GLU A 51 -9.46 3.09 26.70
N ALA A 52 -9.82 2.83 25.44
CA ALA A 52 -9.35 3.60 24.28
C ALA A 52 -9.90 5.05 24.30
N GLU A 53 -11.10 5.28 24.82
CA GLU A 53 -11.66 6.64 25.01
C GLU A 53 -10.87 7.47 26.03
N ARG A 54 -10.06 6.84 26.89
CA ARG A 54 -9.15 7.52 27.82
C ARG A 54 -7.80 7.88 27.20
N SER A 55 -7.50 7.37 26.02
CA SER A 55 -6.25 7.70 25.33
C SER A 55 -6.32 9.08 24.69
N LYS A 56 -5.27 9.87 24.85
CA LYS A 56 -5.12 11.20 24.21
C LYS A 56 -4.93 11.13 22.70
N GLY A 57 -4.61 9.96 22.17
CA GLY A 57 -4.40 9.73 20.75
C GLY A 57 -4.04 8.29 20.46
N GLN A 58 -4.02 7.95 19.17
CA GLN A 58 -3.62 6.63 18.69
C GLN A 58 -2.58 6.77 17.59
N VAL A 59 -1.54 5.92 17.62
CA VAL A 59 -0.52 5.87 16.58
C VAL A 59 -0.38 4.45 16.05
N ILE A 60 -0.17 4.33 14.74
CA ILE A 60 0.10 3.06 14.06
C ILE A 60 1.61 2.97 13.83
N LEU A 61 2.24 1.92 14.38
CA LEU A 61 3.67 1.68 14.24
C LEU A 61 3.92 0.44 13.39
N PRO A 62 4.94 0.44 12.52
CA PRO A 62 5.40 -0.78 11.89
C PRO A 62 6.01 -1.71 12.95
N TYR A 63 5.81 -3.02 12.82
CA TYR A 63 6.42 -3.98 13.73
C TYR A 63 7.90 -4.16 13.39
N VAL A 64 8.75 -3.76 14.32
CA VAL A 64 10.20 -4.03 14.30
C VAL A 64 10.56 -4.68 15.63
N LYS A 65 10.96 -5.96 15.57
CA LYS A 65 11.29 -6.74 16.78
C LYS A 65 12.33 -6.03 17.63
N GLY A 66 12.07 -5.91 18.93
CA GLY A 66 12.96 -5.26 19.89
C GLY A 66 12.85 -3.75 19.97
N VAL A 67 12.26 -3.08 18.97
CA VAL A 67 12.13 -1.62 18.92
C VAL A 67 10.68 -1.19 19.18
N THR A 68 9.73 -1.76 18.45
CA THR A 68 8.32 -1.33 18.53
C THR A 68 7.74 -1.53 19.92
N GLU A 69 8.15 -2.59 20.63
CA GLU A 69 7.70 -2.88 21.98
C GLU A 69 8.18 -1.81 22.97
N GLY A 70 9.42 -1.34 22.82
CA GLY A 70 10.00 -0.26 23.64
C GLY A 70 9.26 1.07 23.42
N ILE A 71 9.06 1.43 22.16
CA ILE A 71 8.33 2.65 21.78
C ILE A 71 6.88 2.58 22.28
N SER A 72 6.20 1.44 22.10
CA SER A 72 4.82 1.26 22.58
C SER A 72 4.68 1.44 24.08
N ARG A 73 5.64 0.94 24.89
CA ARG A 73 5.65 1.14 26.35
C ARG A 73 5.78 2.62 26.71
N ILE A 74 6.64 3.36 26.01
CA ILE A 74 6.82 4.81 26.26
C ILE A 74 5.54 5.56 25.91
N LEU A 75 4.96 5.32 24.71
CA LEU A 75 3.75 5.99 24.26
C LEU A 75 2.55 5.71 25.17
N ASN A 76 2.41 4.48 25.65
CA ASN A 76 1.35 4.11 26.58
C ASN A 76 1.47 4.85 27.95
N LYS A 77 2.69 5.16 28.42
CA LYS A 77 2.88 6.01 29.61
C LYS A 77 2.33 7.42 29.41
N HIS A 78 2.33 7.91 28.17
CA HIS A 78 1.77 9.22 27.81
C HIS A 78 0.31 9.17 27.34
N LEU A 79 -0.39 8.06 27.59
CA LEU A 79 -1.79 7.85 27.19
C LEU A 79 -1.98 7.88 25.66
N VAL A 80 -0.97 7.49 24.91
CA VAL A 80 -1.07 7.30 23.46
C VAL A 80 -1.20 5.81 23.17
N ALA A 81 -2.37 5.41 22.66
CA ALA A 81 -2.62 4.03 22.26
C ALA A 81 -1.79 3.67 21.02
N THR A 82 -1.17 2.50 21.01
CA THR A 82 -0.38 2.03 19.86
C THR A 82 -1.06 0.84 19.19
N ALA A 83 -1.17 0.91 17.87
CA ALA A 83 -1.55 -0.22 17.02
C ALA A 83 -0.32 -0.64 16.21
N VAL A 84 -0.06 -1.93 16.15
CA VAL A 84 1.11 -2.46 15.43
C VAL A 84 0.67 -3.03 14.09
N LYS A 85 1.30 -2.56 13.01
CA LYS A 85 1.10 -3.08 11.66
C LYS A 85 2.28 -3.97 11.29
N PRO A 86 2.08 -5.24 10.95
CA PRO A 86 3.17 -6.11 10.49
C PRO A 86 3.71 -5.60 9.15
N MET A 87 5.02 -5.70 8.94
CA MET A 87 5.65 -5.33 7.66
C MET A 87 5.17 -6.22 6.52
N GLN A 88 4.95 -7.50 6.80
CA GLN A 88 4.42 -8.46 5.83
C GLN A 88 3.29 -9.26 6.47
N THR A 89 2.25 -9.50 5.72
CA THR A 89 1.17 -10.41 6.10
C THR A 89 1.27 -11.70 5.28
N ILE A 90 0.79 -12.80 5.83
CA ILE A 90 0.69 -14.07 5.11
C ILE A 90 -0.04 -13.88 3.77
N ARG A 91 -1.01 -12.98 3.72
CA ARG A 91 -1.74 -12.62 2.50
C ARG A 91 -0.84 -12.04 1.41
N ASN A 92 0.22 -11.31 1.76
CA ASN A 92 1.18 -10.76 0.80
C ASN A 92 2.13 -11.84 0.24
N ILE A 93 2.33 -12.92 1.02
CA ILE A 93 3.20 -14.05 0.63
C ILE A 93 2.39 -15.09 -0.16
N LEU A 94 1.13 -15.32 0.22
CA LEU A 94 0.23 -16.20 -0.50
C LEU A 94 -0.24 -15.52 -1.77
N VAL A 95 0.48 -15.74 -2.85
CA VAL A 95 0.04 -15.35 -4.20
C VAL A 95 -1.26 -16.08 -4.51
N HIS A 96 -2.32 -15.36 -4.82
CA HIS A 96 -3.57 -15.96 -5.27
C HIS A 96 -3.31 -16.67 -6.61
N PRO A 97 -3.30 -18.01 -6.65
CA PRO A 97 -2.96 -18.75 -7.87
C PRO A 97 -4.05 -18.67 -8.94
N LYS A 98 -5.25 -18.17 -8.61
CA LYS A 98 -6.40 -18.22 -9.50
C LYS A 98 -6.51 -17.05 -10.47
N ASP A 99 -6.02 -15.85 -10.11
CA ASP A 99 -6.17 -14.66 -10.94
C ASP A 99 -4.81 -13.97 -11.11
N LYS A 100 -4.00 -14.48 -12.03
CA LYS A 100 -2.79 -13.76 -12.47
C LYS A 100 -3.24 -12.52 -13.26
N VAL A 101 -3.20 -11.36 -12.60
CA VAL A 101 -3.41 -10.08 -13.28
C VAL A 101 -2.25 -9.86 -14.26
N ASP A 102 -2.60 -9.58 -15.54
CA ASP A 102 -1.58 -9.26 -16.53
C ASP A 102 -0.72 -8.06 -16.11
N LYS A 103 0.52 -8.01 -16.58
CA LYS A 103 1.46 -6.94 -16.25
C LYS A 103 0.87 -5.55 -16.53
N MET A 104 0.16 -5.40 -17.65
CA MET A 104 -0.40 -4.13 -18.09
C MET A 104 -1.63 -3.68 -17.28
N ASP A 105 -2.34 -4.62 -16.66
CA ASP A 105 -3.50 -4.35 -15.81
C ASP A 105 -3.16 -4.08 -14.35
N LYS A 106 -1.90 -4.26 -13.95
CA LYS A 106 -1.48 -3.98 -12.57
C LYS A 106 -1.57 -2.49 -12.27
N CYS A 107 -2.16 -2.18 -11.10
CA CYS A 107 -2.32 -0.84 -10.54
C CYS A 107 -1.44 -0.66 -9.30
N GLU A 108 -1.32 0.58 -8.83
CA GLU A 108 -0.67 0.91 -7.55
C GLU A 108 0.80 0.46 -7.52
N ILE A 109 1.54 0.87 -8.54
CA ILE A 109 2.89 0.38 -8.81
C ILE A 109 3.93 1.49 -8.91
N VAL A 110 5.17 1.12 -8.62
CA VAL A 110 6.39 1.85 -9.01
C VAL A 110 7.03 1.06 -10.16
N TYR A 111 7.47 1.76 -11.20
CA TYR A 111 7.96 1.15 -12.44
C TYR A 111 9.21 1.82 -12.96
N LYS A 112 9.97 1.11 -13.77
CA LYS A 112 11.16 1.59 -14.51
C LYS A 112 10.95 1.45 -16.00
N ILE A 113 11.40 2.47 -16.75
CA ILE A 113 11.44 2.48 -18.22
C ILE A 113 12.88 2.79 -18.64
N PRO A 114 13.60 1.83 -19.24
CA PRO A 114 14.97 2.07 -19.70
C PRO A 114 15.00 2.82 -21.04
N CYS A 115 16.14 3.43 -21.35
CA CYS A 115 16.46 3.93 -22.68
C CYS A 115 17.12 2.84 -23.51
N LYS A 116 16.87 2.79 -24.83
CA LYS A 116 17.58 1.89 -25.76
C LYS A 116 18.97 2.42 -26.13
N SER A 117 19.14 3.75 -26.09
CA SER A 117 20.33 4.43 -26.62
C SER A 117 21.37 4.75 -25.55
N CYS A 118 21.03 4.63 -24.25
CA CYS A 118 21.95 4.88 -23.14
C CYS A 118 21.49 4.12 -21.87
N ASP A 119 22.33 4.13 -20.82
CA ASP A 119 22.07 3.41 -19.57
C ASP A 119 21.10 4.13 -18.61
N LYS A 120 20.50 5.25 -19.05
CA LYS A 120 19.58 6.00 -18.21
C LYS A 120 18.23 5.31 -18.13
N VAL A 121 17.62 5.41 -16.94
CA VAL A 121 16.33 4.78 -16.61
C VAL A 121 15.38 5.86 -16.07
N TYR A 122 14.15 5.85 -16.53
CA TYR A 122 13.08 6.61 -15.92
C TYR A 122 12.43 5.78 -14.83
N VAL A 123 12.21 6.36 -13.65
CA VAL A 123 11.44 5.77 -12.56
C VAL A 123 10.17 6.60 -12.37
N GLY A 124 9.04 5.94 -12.22
CA GLY A 124 7.77 6.63 -11.98
C GLY A 124 6.83 5.79 -11.12
N GLU A 125 5.81 6.45 -10.58
CA GLU A 125 4.72 5.79 -9.87
C GLU A 125 3.39 5.99 -10.59
N THR A 126 2.44 5.10 -10.34
CA THR A 126 1.05 5.28 -10.78
C THR A 126 0.08 4.49 -9.92
N GLY A 127 -1.04 5.12 -9.55
CA GLY A 127 -2.20 4.42 -8.98
C GLY A 127 -3.08 3.75 -10.02
N ARG A 128 -2.94 4.14 -11.31
CA ARG A 128 -3.73 3.62 -12.44
C ARG A 128 -3.08 2.38 -13.04
N LYS A 129 -3.75 1.73 -14.00
CA LYS A 129 -3.19 0.60 -14.75
C LYS A 129 -1.87 0.97 -15.42
N PHE A 130 -0.88 0.09 -15.32
CA PHE A 130 0.44 0.28 -15.92
C PHE A 130 0.37 0.54 -17.43
N GLY A 131 -0.41 -0.26 -18.15
CA GLY A 131 -0.60 -0.09 -19.59
C GLY A 131 -1.17 1.28 -19.99
N THR A 132 -2.07 1.86 -19.17
CA THR A 132 -2.60 3.20 -19.40
C THR A 132 -1.50 4.25 -19.26
N ARG A 133 -0.71 4.16 -18.19
CA ARG A 133 0.38 5.11 -17.93
C ARG A 133 1.48 5.02 -19.00
N LEU A 134 1.83 3.82 -19.41
CA LEU A 134 2.82 3.60 -20.46
C LEU A 134 2.38 4.22 -21.78
N LYS A 135 1.11 4.04 -22.19
CA LYS A 135 0.55 4.65 -23.39
C LYS A 135 0.52 6.19 -23.33
N GLU A 136 0.30 6.79 -22.15
CA GLU A 136 0.40 8.23 -21.96
C GLU A 136 1.82 8.73 -22.26
N HIS A 137 2.82 8.09 -21.68
CA HIS A 137 4.23 8.43 -21.94
C HIS A 137 4.58 8.28 -23.43
N GLN A 138 4.13 7.22 -24.09
CA GLN A 138 4.35 7.02 -25.52
C GLN A 138 3.74 8.16 -26.35
N LYS A 139 2.49 8.52 -26.07
CA LYS A 139 1.80 9.63 -26.75
C LYS A 139 2.52 10.96 -26.55
N ASP A 140 3.00 11.24 -25.33
CA ASP A 140 3.72 12.48 -25.02
C ASP A 140 5.03 12.58 -25.79
N VAL A 141 5.77 11.46 -25.94
CA VAL A 141 7.01 11.41 -26.72
C VAL A 141 6.70 11.58 -28.21
N GLU A 142 5.71 10.86 -28.76
CA GLU A 142 5.34 10.95 -30.18
C GLU A 142 4.77 12.31 -30.58
N ALA A 143 3.97 12.93 -29.73
CA ALA A 143 3.36 14.24 -29.99
C ALA A 143 4.43 15.32 -30.16
N ASN A 144 5.48 15.29 -29.35
CA ASN A 144 6.58 16.23 -29.43
C ASN A 144 7.50 16.00 -30.62
N GLN A 145 7.68 14.76 -31.06
CA GLN A 145 8.44 14.45 -32.28
C GLN A 145 7.74 14.97 -33.55
N LYS A 146 6.40 14.89 -33.60
CA LYS A 146 5.61 15.39 -34.73
C LYS A 146 5.57 16.93 -34.82
N GLY A 147 5.66 17.65 -33.69
CA GLY A 147 5.67 19.12 -33.65
C GLY A 147 6.94 19.75 -34.21
N ALA A 148 8.03 19.00 -34.39
CA ALA A 148 9.29 19.50 -34.91
C ALA A 148 9.31 19.73 -36.44
N TYR A 149 8.28 19.30 -37.19
CA TYR A 149 8.27 19.35 -38.65
C TYR A 149 7.35 20.40 -39.29
N THR A 150 6.63 21.22 -38.52
CA THR A 150 5.82 22.28 -39.11
C THR A 150 6.56 23.62 -39.12
N ARG A 151 6.92 24.07 -40.31
CA ARG A 151 7.68 25.27 -40.62
C ARG A 151 7.03 26.63 -40.25
N SER A 152 5.86 26.64 -39.62
CA SER A 152 5.06 27.86 -39.39
C SER A 152 4.99 28.37 -37.95
N THR A 153 5.69 27.80 -36.99
CA THR A 153 5.76 28.32 -35.63
C THR A 153 7.19 28.45 -35.12
N LYS A 154 7.99 29.27 -35.83
CA LYS A 154 9.18 29.86 -35.25
C LYS A 154 8.76 31.06 -34.35
N LYS A 155 7.89 30.79 -33.40
CA LYS A 155 7.71 31.60 -32.21
C LYS A 155 8.70 31.06 -31.18
N GLU A 156 9.53 31.94 -30.67
CA GLU A 156 10.49 31.77 -29.62
C GLU A 156 10.04 30.67 -28.65
N SER A 157 10.65 29.49 -28.80
CA SER A 157 10.42 28.40 -27.87
C SER A 157 11.07 28.81 -26.54
N LYS A 158 10.30 29.46 -25.67
CA LYS A 158 10.47 29.28 -24.25
C LYS A 158 10.56 27.75 -24.10
N MET A 159 11.64 27.27 -23.53
CA MET A 159 11.82 25.85 -23.15
C MET A 159 10.59 25.44 -22.34
N GLU A 160 9.53 24.98 -23.01
CA GLU A 160 8.38 24.41 -22.33
C GLU A 160 8.91 23.13 -21.67
N ILE A 161 9.02 23.21 -20.35
CA ILE A 161 9.36 22.04 -19.55
C ILE A 161 8.24 21.02 -19.79
N ASN A 162 8.54 19.97 -20.57
CA ASN A 162 7.58 18.93 -20.87
C ASN A 162 7.06 18.31 -19.57
N LYS A 163 5.83 17.82 -19.60
CA LYS A 163 5.16 17.21 -18.43
C LYS A 163 5.90 15.98 -17.87
N SER A 164 6.76 15.37 -18.66
CA SER A 164 7.47 14.15 -18.28
C SER A 164 8.97 14.22 -18.62
N ALA A 165 9.81 13.88 -17.67
CA ALA A 165 11.28 13.82 -17.87
C ALA A 165 11.70 12.82 -18.95
N ILE A 166 10.92 11.77 -19.20
CA ILE A 166 11.17 10.80 -20.26
C ILE A 166 11.01 11.45 -21.65
N THR A 167 10.05 12.35 -21.81
CA THR A 167 9.82 13.11 -23.03
C THR A 167 10.98 14.07 -23.31
N ASP A 168 11.47 14.74 -22.27
CA ASP A 168 12.64 15.64 -22.40
C ASP A 168 13.88 14.84 -22.83
N HIS A 169 14.13 13.71 -22.18
CA HIS A 169 15.27 12.86 -22.51
C HIS A 169 15.22 12.37 -23.97
N ALA A 170 14.05 11.90 -24.41
CA ALA A 170 13.86 11.44 -25.78
C ALA A 170 14.09 12.56 -26.81
N ASN A 171 13.61 13.79 -26.53
CA ASN A 171 13.68 14.90 -27.47
C ASN A 171 15.05 15.62 -27.47
N GLN A 172 15.63 15.85 -26.28
CA GLN A 172 16.91 16.58 -26.18
C GLN A 172 18.09 15.78 -26.72
N HIS A 173 18.06 14.47 -26.52
CA HIS A 173 19.15 13.57 -26.94
C HIS A 173 18.82 12.77 -28.20
N ASN A 174 17.60 12.91 -28.74
CA ASN A 174 17.10 12.09 -29.86
C ASN A 174 17.23 10.57 -29.56
N HIS A 175 16.99 10.17 -28.30
CA HIS A 175 17.11 8.80 -27.86
C HIS A 175 15.80 8.04 -27.99
N GLN A 176 15.91 6.76 -28.30
CA GLN A 176 14.78 5.84 -28.32
C GLN A 176 14.53 5.25 -26.95
N ILE A 177 13.27 5.24 -26.54
CA ILE A 177 12.84 4.67 -25.25
C ILE A 177 12.50 3.19 -25.45
N ASP A 178 12.91 2.36 -24.49
CA ASP A 178 12.61 0.93 -24.50
C ASP A 178 11.31 0.63 -23.76
N TRP A 179 10.20 0.71 -24.48
CA TRP A 179 8.87 0.45 -23.95
C TRP A 179 8.64 -1.01 -23.56
N GLU A 180 9.30 -1.94 -24.25
CA GLU A 180 9.20 -3.38 -23.99
C GLU A 180 9.97 -3.77 -22.74
N GLY A 181 11.12 -3.14 -22.51
CA GLY A 181 11.93 -3.27 -21.31
C GLY A 181 11.33 -2.60 -20.06
N ALA A 182 10.22 -1.85 -20.22
CA ALA A 182 9.53 -1.26 -19.07
C ALA A 182 9.10 -2.36 -18.08
N ARG A 183 9.39 -2.17 -16.78
CA ARG A 183 9.12 -3.19 -15.75
C ARG A 183 8.59 -2.58 -14.47
N ILE A 184 7.75 -3.33 -13.78
CA ILE A 184 7.27 -3.03 -12.44
C ILE A 184 8.34 -3.45 -11.45
N ILE A 185 8.71 -2.55 -10.54
CA ILE A 185 9.74 -2.78 -9.53
C ILE A 185 9.17 -2.95 -8.13
N ASP A 186 8.02 -2.30 -7.85
CA ASP A 186 7.36 -2.41 -6.55
C ASP A 186 5.84 -2.22 -6.69
N ARG A 187 5.09 -2.63 -5.69
CA ARG A 187 3.66 -2.41 -5.59
C ARG A 187 3.29 -1.87 -4.22
N GLU A 188 2.49 -0.80 -4.19
CA GLU A 188 2.04 -0.18 -2.95
C GLU A 188 0.70 0.52 -3.16
N SER A 189 -0.29 0.13 -2.37
CA SER A 189 -1.65 0.67 -2.47
C SER A 189 -1.76 2.09 -1.91
N GLU A 190 -0.99 2.39 -0.86
CA GLU A 190 -1.00 3.70 -0.25
C GLU A 190 -0.19 4.69 -1.06
N TRP A 191 -0.83 5.78 -1.49
CA TRP A 191 -0.20 6.78 -2.35
C TRP A 191 1.07 7.41 -1.73
N LYS A 192 1.02 7.81 -0.45
CA LYS A 192 2.19 8.41 0.23
C LYS A 192 3.37 7.46 0.29
N THR A 193 3.12 6.22 0.67
CA THR A 193 4.16 5.19 0.73
C THR A 193 4.71 4.87 -0.66
N ARG A 194 3.86 4.91 -1.69
CA ARG A 194 4.27 4.68 -3.09
C ARG A 194 5.16 5.80 -3.61
N THR A 195 4.87 7.07 -3.31
CA THR A 195 5.74 8.20 -3.67
C THR A 195 7.08 8.17 -2.94
N ILE A 196 7.11 7.73 -1.68
CA ILE A 196 8.38 7.51 -0.95
C ILE A 196 9.20 6.40 -1.62
N LYS A 197 8.58 5.28 -1.99
CA LYS A 197 9.25 4.18 -2.69
C LYS A 197 9.80 4.63 -4.04
N GLU A 198 9.05 5.43 -4.81
CA GLU A 198 9.53 6.05 -6.04
C GLU A 198 10.82 6.84 -5.78
N SER A 199 10.82 7.75 -4.81
CA SER A 199 11.98 8.57 -4.46
C SER A 199 13.18 7.74 -4.00
N VAL A 200 12.96 6.67 -3.24
CA VAL A 200 14.01 5.71 -2.86
C VAL A 200 14.60 5.06 -4.12
N HIS A 201 13.76 4.59 -5.04
CA HIS A 201 14.22 3.96 -6.27
C HIS A 201 14.94 4.93 -7.21
N ILE A 202 14.52 6.20 -7.29
CA ILE A 202 15.23 7.24 -8.04
C ILE A 202 16.63 7.41 -7.44
N ARG A 203 16.73 7.54 -6.13
CA ARG A 203 18.00 7.82 -5.44
C ARG A 203 18.98 6.65 -5.44
N THR A 204 18.48 5.42 -5.46
CA THR A 204 19.32 4.21 -5.58
C THR A 204 19.80 3.93 -7.00
N CYS A 205 19.17 4.51 -8.03
CA CYS A 205 19.61 4.34 -9.41
C CYS A 205 20.79 5.26 -9.74
N LYS A 206 21.86 4.71 -10.31
CA LYS A 206 23.06 5.48 -10.69
C LYS A 206 22.81 6.49 -11.79
N GLN A 207 21.97 6.13 -12.77
CA GLN A 207 21.68 6.95 -13.94
C GLN A 207 20.17 7.04 -14.14
N VAL A 208 19.58 8.18 -13.77
CA VAL A 208 18.15 8.44 -13.91
C VAL A 208 17.89 9.53 -14.93
N MET A 209 16.72 9.46 -15.58
CA MET A 209 16.19 10.53 -16.42
C MET A 209 15.39 11.55 -15.62
N ASN A 210 14.97 11.18 -14.40
CA ASN A 210 14.17 12.03 -13.54
C ASN A 210 14.87 13.37 -13.31
N ARG A 211 14.09 14.47 -13.30
CA ARG A 211 14.61 15.82 -13.06
C ARG A 211 14.88 16.09 -11.59
N ASP A 212 14.09 15.45 -10.76
CA ASP A 212 14.07 15.60 -9.30
C ASP A 212 13.98 14.24 -8.61
N GLU A 213 13.85 14.26 -7.29
CA GLU A 213 13.76 13.07 -6.47
C GLU A 213 12.38 12.41 -6.49
N GLY A 214 11.47 12.81 -7.39
CA GLY A 214 10.10 12.31 -7.48
C GLY A 214 9.12 13.09 -6.61
N GLY A 215 7.98 12.44 -6.28
CA GLY A 215 6.89 13.07 -5.53
C GLY A 215 7.18 13.35 -4.05
N HIS A 216 8.31 12.87 -3.52
CA HIS A 216 8.72 13.06 -2.12
C HIS A 216 10.22 13.34 -2.01
N GLN A 217 10.59 14.42 -1.32
CA GLN A 217 11.99 14.74 -1.07
C GLN A 217 12.52 13.93 0.11
N LEU A 218 13.46 13.03 -0.16
CA LEU A 218 14.13 12.26 0.88
C LEU A 218 15.24 13.09 1.54
N SER A 219 15.33 13.04 2.87
CA SER A 219 16.44 13.64 3.59
C SER A 219 17.76 12.97 3.19
N ARG A 220 18.84 13.76 3.06
CA ARG A 220 20.20 13.27 2.76
C ARG A 220 20.78 12.35 3.83
N VAL A 221 20.20 12.37 5.02
CA VAL A 221 20.58 11.45 6.12
C VAL A 221 20.45 9.97 5.68
N TYR A 222 19.52 9.67 4.76
CA TYR A 222 19.31 8.31 4.26
C TYR A 222 20.33 7.85 3.21
N ASP A 223 21.15 8.75 2.66
CA ASP A 223 22.12 8.41 1.59
C ASP A 223 23.11 7.34 2.04
N SER A 224 23.57 7.39 3.28
CA SER A 224 24.50 6.39 3.84
C SER A 224 23.92 4.97 3.88
N ILE A 225 22.58 4.86 3.98
CA ILE A 225 21.88 3.58 4.01
C ILE A 225 21.58 3.11 2.59
N LEU A 226 21.11 4.02 1.71
CA LEU A 226 20.66 3.71 0.35
C LEU A 226 21.81 3.35 -0.60
N VAL A 227 23.02 3.85 -0.33
CA VAL A 227 24.22 3.55 -1.16
C VAL A 227 24.84 2.19 -0.82
N GLN A 228 24.64 1.67 0.40
CA GLN A 228 25.21 0.39 0.84
C GLN A 228 24.57 -0.84 0.17
N ASP A 229 23.32 -0.76 -0.27
CA ASP A 229 22.59 -1.89 -0.90
C ASP A 229 23.05 -2.18 -2.35
N GLN A 230 24.04 -1.47 -2.88
CA GLN A 230 24.52 -1.66 -4.27
C GLN A 230 25.69 -2.65 -4.39
N ASN A 231 26.15 -3.25 -3.28
CA ASN A 231 27.29 -4.17 -3.25
C ASN A 231 26.92 -5.64 -2.94
N ILE A 232 25.64 -6.05 -3.15
CA ILE A 232 25.20 -7.44 -3.04
C ILE A 232 24.74 -7.96 -4.39
#